data_1ce2f2f2ab6eaeb692ef0cb8a9e2c9f5
#
_entry.id   1ce2f2f2ab6eaeb692ef0cb8a9e2c9f5
#
_cell.length_a   1.000
_cell.length_b   1.000
_cell.length_c   1.000
_cell.angle_alpha   90.00
_cell.angle_beta   90.00
_cell.angle_gamma   90.00
#
_symmetry.space_group_name_H-M   'P 1'
#
loop_
_entity.id
_entity.type
_entity.pdbx_description
1 polymer ?
#
loop_
_entity_poly.entity_id
_entity_poly.type
_entity_poly.pdbx_seq_one_letter_code
_entity_poly.pdbx_strand_id
1 'polypeptide(L)'
;GKVRSNQGFFTVQQTCPQCAGSGEEITNPCTDCSGRGNKQTSKKVSVTIPRGVDDGTRIRLAGKGEAGTRGGANGDLYLFINVKSHELFKRSDVNLFFEFPISITDAALGTTIEIPTIDGKKAKIKIPDGTQNGKQFRLKGKGMPFMRRGDFGDLYVQVKTEIPIYLNKEQKQLLEKFQKIENEKS
;
A
#
# COMPACT_ATOMS: atom_id res chain seq x y z
N GLY A 1 -5.05 16.64 -46.22
CA GLY A 1 -4.42 15.51 -46.76
C GLY A 1 -3.09 15.73 -47.49
N LYS A 2 -2.98 15.24 -48.70
CA LYS A 2 -1.80 15.32 -49.52
C LYS A 2 -2.13 16.08 -50.82
N VAL A 3 -1.20 16.89 -51.30
CA VAL A 3 -1.29 17.59 -52.57
C VAL A 3 -0.28 16.97 -53.54
N ARG A 4 -0.72 16.73 -54.78
CA ARG A 4 0.16 16.26 -55.83
C ARG A 4 0.59 17.46 -56.70
N SER A 5 1.89 17.64 -56.84
CA SER A 5 2.48 18.65 -57.68
C SER A 5 3.26 17.96 -58.81
N ASN A 6 2.97 18.31 -60.08
CA ASN A 6 3.71 17.82 -61.21
C ASN A 6 4.87 18.79 -61.51
N GLN A 7 6.08 18.31 -61.34
CA GLN A 7 7.30 19.02 -61.76
C GLN A 7 7.92 18.27 -62.99
N GLY A 8 7.53 18.72 -64.17
CA GLY A 8 7.95 18.06 -65.41
C GLY A 8 7.43 16.62 -65.52
N PHE A 9 8.32 15.64 -65.66
CA PHE A 9 7.97 14.23 -65.76
C PHE A 9 7.75 13.51 -64.42
N PHE A 10 7.91 14.18 -63.29
CA PHE A 10 7.77 13.59 -61.96
C PHE A 10 6.56 14.15 -61.19
N THR A 11 5.75 13.28 -60.61
CA THR A 11 4.69 13.65 -59.67
C THR A 11 5.18 13.52 -58.25
N VAL A 12 5.30 14.67 -57.58
CA VAL A 12 5.70 14.72 -56.16
C VAL A 12 4.47 14.84 -55.30
N GLN A 13 4.34 13.99 -54.27
CA GLN A 13 3.31 14.08 -53.27
C GLN A 13 3.85 14.80 -52.02
N GLN A 14 3.21 15.93 -51.68
CA GLN A 14 3.56 16.74 -50.50
C GLN A 14 2.38 16.79 -49.53
N THR A 15 2.65 16.98 -48.24
CA THR A 15 1.61 17.25 -47.24
C THR A 15 0.97 18.60 -47.58
N CYS A 16 -0.36 18.66 -47.59
CA CYS A 16 -1.09 19.87 -47.88
C CYS A 16 -0.75 20.95 -46.84
N PRO A 17 -0.23 22.16 -47.28
CA PRO A 17 0.15 23.23 -46.35
C PRO A 17 -1.04 23.83 -45.60
N GLN A 18 -2.25 23.80 -46.18
CA GLN A 18 -3.45 24.36 -45.55
C GLN A 18 -3.95 23.48 -44.40
N CYS A 19 -4.02 22.17 -44.58
CA CYS A 19 -4.56 21.25 -43.56
C CYS A 19 -3.46 20.47 -42.81
N ALA A 20 -2.19 20.71 -43.04
CA ALA A 20 -1.05 20.02 -42.43
C ALA A 20 -1.22 18.50 -42.36
N GLY A 21 -1.87 17.92 -43.39
CA GLY A 21 -2.09 16.47 -43.45
C GLY A 21 -3.42 15.96 -42.87
N SER A 22 -4.19 16.77 -42.16
CA SER A 22 -5.46 16.37 -41.51
C SER A 22 -6.57 16.04 -42.53
N GLY A 23 -6.57 16.64 -43.71
CA GLY A 23 -7.59 16.48 -44.73
C GLY A 23 -8.78 17.41 -44.59
N GLU A 24 -8.89 18.12 -43.48
CA GLU A 24 -10.00 19.03 -43.14
C GLU A 24 -9.45 20.40 -42.79
N GLU A 25 -10.19 21.44 -43.11
CA GLU A 25 -9.89 22.83 -42.76
C GLU A 25 -11.06 23.38 -41.92
N ILE A 26 -10.72 23.95 -40.76
CA ILE A 26 -11.71 24.55 -39.86
C ILE A 26 -11.83 26.02 -40.22
N THR A 27 -12.81 26.39 -41.06
CA THR A 27 -13.07 27.77 -41.50
C THR A 27 -13.64 28.65 -40.39
N ASN A 28 -14.48 28.07 -39.49
CA ASN A 28 -15.07 28.77 -38.36
C ASN A 28 -14.71 28.02 -37.04
N PRO A 29 -13.58 28.35 -36.42
CA PRO A 29 -13.22 27.66 -35.17
C PRO A 29 -14.16 28.05 -34.03
N CYS A 30 -14.60 27.04 -33.27
CA CYS A 30 -15.39 27.22 -32.06
C CYS A 30 -14.61 28.08 -31.05
N THR A 31 -15.26 29.07 -30.42
CA THR A 31 -14.66 29.99 -29.43
C THR A 31 -14.18 29.24 -28.18
N ASP A 32 -14.83 28.14 -27.81
CA ASP A 32 -14.53 27.36 -26.61
C ASP A 32 -13.31 26.43 -26.74
N CYS A 33 -13.12 25.80 -27.92
CA CYS A 33 -12.04 24.84 -28.14
C CYS A 33 -11.00 25.27 -29.19
N SER A 34 -11.23 26.43 -29.87
CA SER A 34 -10.36 26.95 -30.92
C SER A 34 -10.04 25.90 -32.00
N GLY A 35 -11.04 25.11 -32.40
CA GLY A 35 -10.91 24.07 -33.43
C GLY A 35 -10.34 22.74 -32.92
N ARG A 36 -9.93 22.62 -31.66
CA ARG A 36 -9.37 21.38 -31.10
C ARG A 36 -10.38 20.26 -30.89
N GLY A 37 -11.68 20.57 -30.86
CA GLY A 37 -12.76 19.61 -30.66
C GLY A 37 -13.00 19.19 -29.20
N ASN A 38 -12.04 19.48 -28.30
CA ASN A 38 -12.13 19.13 -26.88
C ASN A 38 -11.89 20.38 -26.03
N LYS A 39 -12.60 20.46 -24.91
CA LYS A 39 -12.48 21.52 -23.89
C LYS A 39 -11.96 20.91 -22.59
N GLN A 40 -11.02 21.59 -21.95
CA GLN A 40 -10.54 21.19 -20.64
C GLN A 40 -11.60 21.48 -19.58
N THR A 41 -12.02 20.45 -18.88
CA THR A 41 -12.99 20.53 -17.78
C THR A 41 -12.49 19.79 -16.57
N SER A 42 -12.81 20.30 -15.37
CA SER A 42 -12.54 19.60 -14.11
C SER A 42 -13.76 18.77 -13.72
N LYS A 43 -13.57 17.48 -13.47
CA LYS A 43 -14.63 16.56 -13.09
C LYS A 43 -14.25 15.79 -11.83
N LYS A 44 -15.13 15.80 -10.83
CA LYS A 44 -14.96 14.94 -9.63
C LYS A 44 -15.41 13.53 -9.94
N VAL A 45 -14.56 12.54 -9.67
CA VAL A 45 -14.86 11.11 -9.86
C VAL A 45 -14.80 10.44 -8.50
N SER A 46 -15.88 9.79 -8.09
CA SER A 46 -15.90 8.95 -6.89
C SER A 46 -15.39 7.56 -7.22
N VAL A 47 -14.50 7.04 -6.39
CA VAL A 47 -13.87 5.72 -6.58
C VAL A 47 -14.00 4.92 -5.32
N THR A 48 -14.49 3.69 -5.42
CA THR A 48 -14.53 2.73 -4.31
C THR A 48 -13.24 1.93 -4.31
N ILE A 49 -12.45 2.10 -3.25
CA ILE A 49 -11.22 1.30 -3.04
C ILE A 49 -11.60 0.02 -2.30
N PRO A 50 -11.31 -1.17 -2.85
CA PRO A 50 -11.62 -2.43 -2.19
C PRO A 50 -10.79 -2.61 -0.91
N ARG A 51 -11.35 -3.31 0.08
CA ARG A 51 -10.62 -3.66 1.30
C ARG A 51 -9.46 -4.61 0.97
N GLY A 52 -8.38 -4.49 1.71
CA GLY A 52 -7.21 -5.35 1.52
C GLY A 52 -6.35 -5.01 0.32
N VAL A 53 -6.60 -3.87 -0.33
CA VAL A 53 -5.78 -3.39 -1.45
C VAL A 53 -4.30 -3.34 -1.03
N ASP A 54 -3.43 -3.73 -1.95
CA ASP A 54 -1.98 -3.71 -1.73
C ASP A 54 -1.32 -2.49 -2.35
N ASP A 55 -0.10 -2.18 -1.89
CA ASP A 55 0.69 -1.12 -2.49
C ASP A 55 0.94 -1.42 -3.97
N GLY A 56 0.95 -0.37 -4.81
CA GLY A 56 1.09 -0.51 -6.26
C GLY A 56 -0.14 -1.07 -6.99
N THR A 57 -1.24 -1.35 -6.29
CA THR A 57 -2.48 -1.84 -6.94
C THR A 57 -3.01 -0.80 -7.92
N ARG A 58 -3.33 -1.26 -9.13
CA ARG A 58 -3.87 -0.43 -10.21
C ARG A 58 -5.37 -0.65 -10.37
N ILE A 59 -6.15 0.44 -10.26
CA ILE A 59 -7.61 0.45 -10.46
C ILE A 59 -7.89 1.13 -11.81
N ARG A 60 -8.57 0.43 -12.71
CA ARG A 60 -9.01 0.97 -14.00
C ARG A 60 -10.44 1.49 -13.90
N LEU A 61 -10.65 2.73 -14.30
CA LEU A 61 -11.95 3.35 -14.45
C LEU A 61 -12.25 3.53 -15.93
N ALA A 62 -13.05 2.63 -16.48
CA ALA A 62 -13.36 2.61 -17.91
C ALA A 62 -14.11 3.87 -18.34
N GLY A 63 -13.69 4.49 -19.44
CA GLY A 63 -14.31 5.68 -20.01
C GLY A 63 -14.22 6.95 -19.16
N LYS A 64 -13.35 6.98 -18.14
CA LYS A 64 -13.14 8.16 -17.26
C LYS A 64 -11.84 8.92 -17.56
N GLY A 65 -11.10 8.49 -18.58
CA GLY A 65 -9.92 9.19 -19.08
C GLY A 65 -10.26 10.39 -19.98
N GLU A 66 -9.31 10.80 -20.78
CA GLU A 66 -9.45 11.91 -21.71
C GLU A 66 -10.52 11.62 -22.77
N ALA A 67 -11.18 12.69 -23.23
CA ALA A 67 -12.14 12.59 -24.31
C ALA A 67 -11.46 12.16 -25.60
N GLY A 68 -12.08 11.24 -26.34
CA GLY A 68 -11.62 10.86 -27.66
C GLY A 68 -11.69 12.02 -28.65
N THR A 69 -10.83 12.01 -29.67
CA THR A 69 -10.86 12.98 -30.75
C THR A 69 -11.99 12.67 -31.74
N ARG A 70 -12.61 13.70 -32.31
CA ARG A 70 -13.65 13.58 -33.36
C ARG A 70 -14.83 12.67 -32.98
N GLY A 71 -15.31 12.74 -31.74
CA GLY A 71 -16.41 11.91 -31.27
C GLY A 71 -16.04 10.47 -30.93
N GLY A 72 -14.74 10.15 -30.87
CA GLY A 72 -14.26 8.87 -30.40
C GLY A 72 -14.61 8.62 -28.94
N ALA A 73 -14.58 7.34 -28.52
CA ALA A 73 -14.80 6.96 -27.13
C ALA A 73 -13.73 7.58 -26.20
N ASN A 74 -14.12 7.87 -24.97
CA ASN A 74 -13.20 8.34 -23.95
C ASN A 74 -12.20 7.23 -23.61
N GLY A 75 -10.98 7.60 -23.27
CA GLY A 75 -9.98 6.72 -22.71
C GLY A 75 -10.32 6.27 -21.28
N ASP A 76 -9.47 5.47 -20.70
CA ASP A 76 -9.60 4.99 -19.32
C ASP A 76 -8.71 5.79 -18.37
N LEU A 77 -9.17 5.93 -17.14
CA LEU A 77 -8.37 6.50 -16.06
C LEU A 77 -7.80 5.37 -15.21
N TYR A 78 -6.50 5.37 -15.00
CA TYR A 78 -5.81 4.44 -14.12
C TYR A 78 -5.37 5.12 -12.84
N LEU A 79 -5.76 4.55 -11.72
CA LEU A 79 -5.37 4.98 -10.39
C LEU A 79 -4.36 4.00 -9.83
N PHE A 80 -3.23 4.51 -9.37
CA PHE A 80 -2.21 3.74 -8.67
C PHE A 80 -2.36 4.00 -7.17
N ILE A 81 -2.56 2.94 -6.40
CA ILE A 81 -2.72 3.01 -4.95
C ILE A 81 -1.35 2.95 -4.32
N ASN A 82 -1.03 3.94 -3.49
CA ASN A 82 0.16 3.93 -2.63
C ASN A 82 -0.30 3.77 -1.18
N VAL A 83 0.12 2.68 -0.53
CA VAL A 83 -0.22 2.36 0.85
C VAL A 83 0.92 2.77 1.76
N LYS A 84 0.68 3.73 2.65
CA LYS A 84 1.68 4.15 3.63
C LYS A 84 1.96 3.02 4.62
N SER A 85 3.24 2.86 5.00
CA SER A 85 3.63 1.95 6.08
C SER A 85 3.00 2.38 7.41
N HIS A 86 2.61 1.39 8.21
CA HIS A 86 2.11 1.63 9.57
C HIS A 86 3.27 1.67 10.56
N GLU A 87 3.17 2.49 11.61
CA GLU A 87 4.24 2.67 12.60
C GLU A 87 4.54 1.38 13.38
N LEU A 88 3.49 0.63 13.74
CA LEU A 88 3.60 -0.56 14.58
C LEU A 88 3.60 -1.87 13.78
N PHE A 89 2.83 -1.94 12.69
CA PHE A 89 2.60 -3.17 11.97
C PHE A 89 3.39 -3.21 10.67
N LYS A 90 4.17 -4.26 10.49
CA LYS A 90 4.80 -4.61 9.21
C LYS A 90 3.83 -5.53 8.46
N ARG A 91 3.46 -5.16 7.24
CA ARG A 91 2.57 -5.96 6.40
C ARG A 91 3.36 -6.85 5.46
N SER A 92 2.97 -8.09 5.34
CA SER A 92 3.41 -9.02 4.31
C SER A 92 2.17 -9.71 3.74
N ASP A 93 1.76 -9.31 2.55
CA ASP A 93 0.52 -9.72 1.88
C ASP A 93 -0.70 -9.46 2.79
N VAL A 94 -1.38 -10.49 3.25
CA VAL A 94 -2.54 -10.39 4.16
C VAL A 94 -2.16 -10.53 5.64
N ASN A 95 -0.93 -10.90 5.94
CA ASN A 95 -0.46 -11.08 7.31
C ASN A 95 0.18 -9.81 7.85
N LEU A 96 0.02 -9.61 9.15
CA LEU A 96 0.64 -8.51 9.88
C LEU A 96 1.66 -9.06 10.86
N PHE A 97 2.74 -8.32 11.03
CA PHE A 97 3.82 -8.62 11.97
C PHE A 97 3.97 -7.45 12.93
N PHE A 98 4.05 -7.75 14.20
CA PHE A 98 4.19 -6.78 15.27
C PHE A 98 5.24 -7.25 16.27
N GLU A 99 6.22 -6.42 16.59
CA GLU A 99 7.22 -6.69 17.61
C GLU A 99 6.76 -6.08 18.93
N PHE A 100 6.64 -6.89 19.97
CA PHE A 100 6.22 -6.45 21.29
C PHE A 100 7.36 -6.60 22.29
N PRO A 101 7.83 -5.51 22.91
CA PRO A 101 8.85 -5.58 23.95
C PRO A 101 8.25 -6.13 25.24
N ILE A 102 8.95 -7.08 25.87
CA ILE A 102 8.62 -7.58 27.22
C ILE A 102 9.87 -7.60 28.08
N SER A 103 9.69 -7.48 29.40
CA SER A 103 10.79 -7.59 30.34
C SER A 103 11.32 -9.04 30.40
N ILE A 104 12.59 -9.19 30.79
CA ILE A 104 13.19 -10.52 31.03
C ILE A 104 12.42 -11.29 32.11
N THR A 105 11.88 -10.60 33.10
CA THR A 105 11.09 -11.20 34.19
C THR A 105 9.74 -11.71 33.68
N ASP A 106 9.06 -10.95 32.82
CA ASP A 106 7.80 -11.38 32.20
C ASP A 106 8.00 -12.56 31.26
N ALA A 107 9.15 -12.57 30.54
CA ALA A 107 9.49 -13.70 29.67
C ALA A 107 9.78 -14.98 30.46
N ALA A 108 10.44 -14.84 31.62
CA ALA A 108 10.80 -15.97 32.48
C ALA A 108 9.61 -16.53 33.28
N LEU A 109 8.79 -15.65 33.85
CA LEU A 109 7.68 -16.02 34.75
C LEU A 109 6.35 -16.24 34.00
N GLY A 110 6.26 -15.79 32.76
CA GLY A 110 5.03 -15.76 32.02
C GLY A 110 4.15 -14.56 32.40
N THR A 111 3.40 -14.06 31.45
CA THR A 111 2.52 -12.89 31.66
C THR A 111 1.36 -12.91 30.67
N THR A 112 0.41 -12.00 30.87
CA THR A 112 -0.66 -11.74 29.88
C THR A 112 -0.52 -10.31 29.40
N ILE A 113 -0.28 -10.17 28.10
CA ILE A 113 -0.12 -8.86 27.45
C ILE A 113 -1.37 -8.46 26.67
N GLU A 114 -1.62 -7.16 26.58
CA GLU A 114 -2.63 -6.58 25.72
C GLU A 114 -1.94 -5.88 24.55
N ILE A 115 -2.28 -6.27 23.33
CA ILE A 115 -1.73 -5.69 22.12
C ILE A 115 -2.82 -4.99 21.30
N PRO A 116 -2.50 -3.91 20.60
CA PRO A 116 -3.40 -3.31 19.64
C PRO A 116 -3.61 -4.25 18.44
N THR A 117 -4.77 -4.17 17.83
CA THR A 117 -5.06 -4.82 16.56
C THR A 117 -5.38 -3.77 15.51
N ILE A 118 -5.25 -4.11 14.22
CA ILE A 118 -5.44 -3.15 13.11
C ILE A 118 -6.86 -2.59 13.03
N ASP A 119 -7.83 -3.28 13.62
CA ASP A 119 -9.23 -2.84 13.75
C ASP A 119 -9.47 -1.88 14.92
N GLY A 120 -8.39 -1.41 15.59
CA GLY A 120 -8.47 -0.48 16.73
C GLY A 120 -8.88 -1.11 18.05
N LYS A 121 -9.05 -2.43 18.09
CA LYS A 121 -9.35 -3.19 19.32
C LYS A 121 -8.07 -3.64 20.01
N LYS A 122 -8.22 -4.18 21.20
CA LYS A 122 -7.14 -4.85 21.94
C LYS A 122 -7.36 -6.36 21.96
N ALA A 123 -6.28 -7.11 21.82
CA ALA A 123 -6.29 -8.56 21.98
C ALA A 123 -5.37 -8.95 23.14
N LYS A 124 -5.81 -9.95 23.93
CA LYS A 124 -5.01 -10.50 25.04
C LYS A 124 -4.26 -11.72 24.55
N ILE A 125 -2.98 -11.79 24.88
CA ILE A 125 -2.12 -12.93 24.60
C ILE A 125 -1.53 -13.40 25.93
N LYS A 126 -1.66 -14.70 26.20
CA LYS A 126 -0.97 -15.34 27.32
C LYS A 126 0.43 -15.76 26.84
N ILE A 127 1.46 -15.19 27.45
CA ILE A 127 2.86 -15.54 27.25
C ILE A 127 3.19 -16.61 28.28
N PRO A 128 3.57 -17.84 27.88
CA PRO A 128 4.01 -18.87 28.81
C PRO A 128 5.31 -18.48 29.51
N ASP A 129 5.56 -19.08 30.65
CA ASP A 129 6.84 -19.05 31.33
C ASP A 129 7.95 -19.64 30.47
N GLY A 130 9.18 -19.14 30.62
CA GLY A 130 10.32 -19.56 29.81
C GLY A 130 10.25 -19.19 28.34
N THR A 131 9.44 -18.20 27.95
CA THR A 131 9.34 -17.74 26.57
C THR A 131 10.65 -17.11 26.10
N GLN A 132 11.22 -17.65 25.03
CA GLN A 132 12.48 -17.20 24.46
C GLN A 132 12.31 -15.95 23.58
N ASN A 133 13.38 -15.14 23.49
CA ASN A 133 13.41 -13.99 22.61
C ASN A 133 13.14 -14.41 21.16
N GLY A 134 12.35 -13.62 20.44
CA GLY A 134 11.98 -13.90 19.04
C GLY A 134 10.83 -14.90 18.87
N LYS A 135 10.30 -15.46 19.95
CA LYS A 135 9.11 -16.34 19.89
C LYS A 135 7.93 -15.61 19.27
N GLN A 136 7.26 -16.25 18.32
CA GLN A 136 6.08 -15.70 17.64
C GLN A 136 4.78 -16.35 18.14
N PHE A 137 3.79 -15.51 18.34
CA PHE A 137 2.42 -15.90 18.70
C PHE A 137 1.48 -15.48 17.57
N ARG A 138 0.69 -16.42 17.06
CA ARG A 138 -0.24 -16.18 15.96
C ARG A 138 -1.64 -15.88 16.49
N LEU A 139 -2.19 -14.75 16.10
CA LEU A 139 -3.60 -14.39 16.31
C LEU A 139 -4.36 -14.58 15.00
N LYS A 140 -5.11 -15.66 14.93
CA LYS A 140 -5.87 -16.03 13.73
C LYS A 140 -6.93 -14.97 13.38
N GLY A 141 -7.00 -14.60 12.10
CA GLY A 141 -8.01 -13.68 11.60
C GLY A 141 -7.85 -12.23 12.09
N LYS A 142 -6.64 -11.82 12.55
CA LYS A 142 -6.32 -10.45 12.98
C LYS A 142 -5.38 -9.69 12.04
N GLY A 143 -5.16 -10.24 10.85
CA GLY A 143 -4.42 -9.60 9.77
C GLY A 143 -5.29 -8.72 8.88
N MET A 144 -4.81 -8.47 7.66
CA MET A 144 -5.52 -7.71 6.63
C MET A 144 -6.63 -8.56 5.97
N PRO A 145 -7.71 -7.93 5.51
CA PRO A 145 -8.74 -8.65 4.76
C PRO A 145 -8.22 -9.08 3.39
N PHE A 146 -8.66 -10.22 2.90
CA PHE A 146 -8.44 -10.62 1.51
C PHE A 146 -9.31 -9.78 0.56
N MET A 147 -8.76 -9.36 -0.59
CA MET A 147 -9.47 -8.52 -1.56
C MET A 147 -10.77 -9.13 -2.11
N ARG A 148 -10.81 -10.46 -2.26
CA ARG A 148 -11.92 -11.16 -2.93
C ARG A 148 -12.68 -12.14 -2.03
N ARG A 149 -12.21 -12.34 -0.80
CA ARG A 149 -12.81 -13.25 0.18
C ARG A 149 -13.16 -12.45 1.42
N GLY A 150 -14.20 -12.88 2.15
CA GLY A 150 -14.57 -12.26 3.42
C GLY A 150 -13.62 -12.60 4.58
N ASP A 151 -12.57 -13.37 4.32
CA ASP A 151 -11.62 -13.84 5.31
C ASP A 151 -10.53 -12.79 5.59
N PHE A 152 -9.81 -12.99 6.69
CA PHE A 152 -8.70 -12.16 7.13
C PHE A 152 -7.45 -13.02 7.26
N GLY A 153 -6.29 -12.41 6.99
CA GLY A 153 -5.00 -12.98 7.35
C GLY A 153 -4.79 -13.01 8.87
N ASP A 154 -3.59 -13.32 9.29
CA ASP A 154 -3.24 -13.47 10.69
C ASP A 154 -2.32 -12.35 11.18
N LEU A 155 -2.34 -12.07 12.48
CA LEU A 155 -1.38 -11.19 13.12
C LEU A 155 -0.34 -12.05 13.86
N TYR A 156 0.92 -11.89 13.51
CA TYR A 156 2.06 -12.52 14.17
C TYR A 156 2.70 -11.53 15.12
N VAL A 157 2.68 -11.86 16.41
CA VAL A 157 3.29 -11.05 17.46
C VAL A 157 4.61 -11.69 17.84
N GLN A 158 5.70 -11.02 17.56
CA GLN A 158 7.03 -11.47 17.93
C GLN A 158 7.44 -10.80 19.24
N VAL A 159 7.75 -11.62 20.24
CA VAL A 159 8.22 -11.14 21.53
C VAL A 159 9.67 -10.74 21.43
N LYS A 160 9.99 -9.52 21.85
CA LYS A 160 11.35 -9.00 21.97
C LYS A 160 11.66 -8.78 23.43
N THR A 161 12.53 -9.63 23.97
CA THR A 161 12.94 -9.52 25.38
C THR A 161 13.88 -8.32 25.56
N GLU A 162 13.53 -7.43 26.47
CA GLU A 162 14.37 -6.29 26.85
C GLU A 162 15.08 -6.56 28.17
N ILE A 163 16.40 -6.37 28.16
CA ILE A 163 17.23 -6.46 29.34
C ILE A 163 17.26 -5.07 29.98
N PRO A 164 16.94 -4.91 31.28
CA PRO A 164 16.98 -3.62 31.95
C PRO A 164 18.39 -3.05 31.99
N ILE A 165 18.53 -1.81 31.54
CA ILE A 165 19.83 -1.11 31.46
C ILE A 165 20.22 -0.52 32.84
N TYR A 166 19.22 -0.07 33.61
CA TYR A 166 19.43 0.53 34.91
C TYR A 166 18.79 -0.33 36.00
N LEU A 167 19.61 -0.88 36.88
CA LEU A 167 19.19 -1.69 38.03
C LEU A 167 19.40 -0.91 39.32
N ASN A 168 18.41 -0.91 40.20
CA ASN A 168 18.60 -0.45 41.57
C ASN A 168 19.34 -1.52 42.38
N LYS A 169 19.75 -1.16 43.62
CA LYS A 169 20.56 -2.04 44.51
C LYS A 169 19.82 -3.39 44.79
N GLU A 170 18.52 -3.34 45.05
CA GLU A 170 17.72 -4.51 45.34
C GLU A 170 17.59 -5.44 44.13
N GLN A 171 17.30 -4.89 42.94
CA GLN A 171 17.22 -5.64 41.70
C GLN A 171 18.53 -6.33 41.38
N LYS A 172 19.67 -5.64 41.57
CA LYS A 172 21.00 -6.22 41.37
C LYS A 172 21.24 -7.40 42.32
N GLN A 173 20.92 -7.23 43.60
CA GLN A 173 21.07 -8.31 44.59
C GLN A 173 20.20 -9.54 44.27
N LEU A 174 18.97 -9.32 43.78
CA LEU A 174 18.09 -10.41 43.39
C LEU A 174 18.63 -11.17 42.18
N LEU A 175 19.14 -10.45 41.16
CA LEU A 175 19.77 -11.07 40.00
C LEU A 175 21.06 -11.81 40.36
N GLU A 176 21.88 -11.30 41.28
CA GLU A 176 23.08 -11.99 41.79
C GLU A 176 22.71 -13.26 42.53
N LYS A 177 21.64 -13.27 43.32
CA LYS A 177 21.11 -14.50 43.97
C LYS A 177 20.63 -15.49 42.94
N PHE A 178 19.86 -15.04 41.93
CA PHE A 178 19.38 -15.89 40.86
C PHE A 178 20.54 -16.55 40.11
N GLN A 179 21.58 -15.79 39.75
CA GLN A 179 22.77 -16.28 39.10
C GLN A 179 23.49 -17.39 39.90
N LYS A 180 23.59 -17.25 41.25
CA LYS A 180 24.21 -18.28 42.10
C LYS A 180 23.41 -19.57 42.05
N ILE A 181 22.08 -19.51 42.13
CA ILE A 181 21.22 -20.67 42.07
C ILE A 181 21.29 -21.37 40.70
N GLU A 182 21.42 -20.58 39.64
CA GLU A 182 21.55 -21.14 38.28
C GLU A 182 22.87 -21.87 38.08
N ASN A 183 23.98 -21.31 38.59
CA ASN A 183 25.31 -21.94 38.55
C ASN A 183 25.39 -23.22 39.40
N GLU A 184 24.60 -23.34 40.45
CA GLU A 184 24.54 -24.57 41.28
C GLU A 184 23.78 -25.70 40.60
N LYS A 185 22.96 -25.41 39.56
CA LYS A 185 22.20 -26.40 38.79
C LYS A 185 22.90 -26.93 37.57
N SER A 186 24.04 -26.29 37.16
CA SER A 186 24.86 -26.70 36.04
C SER A 186 25.98 -27.61 36.49
#